data_6a4b8787503fb76b7bc87ac6fd85263f
#
_entry.id   6a4b8787503fb76b7bc87ac6fd85263f
#
_cell.length_a   1.000
_cell.length_b   1.000
_cell.length_c   1.000
_cell.angle_alpha   90.00
_cell.angle_beta   90.00
_cell.angle_gamma   90.00
#
_symmetry.space_group_name_H-M   'P 1'
#
loop_
_entity.id
_entity.type
_entity.pdbx_description
1 polymer ?
#
loop_
_entity_poly.entity_id
_entity_poly.type
_entity_poly.pdbx_seq_one_letter_code
_entity_poly.pdbx_strand_id
1 'polypeptide(L)'
;MSKGIVSKGAVPFSQYLSDPAVSSSSLKIMQKLGPEIYYRTVVDPNRVSTPATSAMRFGSFIHTSLLEPDQLKARYGPCGARNTKDGKATADYLISVGAEPVSKADWSVMEGMVDSVRSHVAASSLLAEGQPETSYWWDDEASGLCCKARCDWINKDTIVDLKTTQAGGSTPEEFARTVARFDYHLQAAHYLRSGAGSRFIFLVVEKLWPYPVGLFELDEEAIALGNKQIDEGLAKIAEGFRSDSWPGHADEVSTISLPNWAFSK
;
A
#
# COMPACT_ATOMS: atom_id res chain seq x y z
N MET A 1 24.38 -4.37 -13.23
CA MET A 1 25.12 -4.29 -11.95
C MET A 1 24.13 -4.62 -10.84
N SER A 2 24.46 -5.51 -9.92
CA SER A 2 23.55 -5.94 -8.84
C SER A 2 23.32 -4.75 -7.92
N LYS A 3 22.06 -4.29 -7.85
CA LYS A 3 21.63 -3.27 -6.89
C LYS A 3 21.94 -3.80 -5.50
N GLY A 4 22.76 -3.09 -4.74
CA GLY A 4 23.12 -3.50 -3.40
C GLY A 4 21.89 -3.46 -2.47
N ILE A 5 21.32 -4.61 -2.15
CA ILE A 5 20.34 -4.71 -1.07
C ILE A 5 21.10 -4.37 0.22
N VAL A 6 20.77 -3.25 0.85
CA VAL A 6 21.41 -2.81 2.10
C VAL A 6 20.94 -3.69 3.26
N SER A 7 19.67 -4.03 3.30
CA SER A 7 19.14 -4.96 4.28
C SER A 7 17.81 -5.62 3.83
N LYS A 8 17.58 -6.83 4.34
CA LYS A 8 16.33 -7.58 4.16
C LYS A 8 15.91 -8.17 5.49
N GLY A 9 14.62 -8.09 5.83
CA GLY A 9 14.13 -8.79 7.01
C GLY A 9 12.66 -8.50 7.36
N ALA A 10 12.12 -9.34 8.22
CA ALA A 10 10.86 -9.08 8.89
C ALA A 10 11.12 -8.15 10.07
N VAL A 11 10.70 -6.91 9.97
CA VAL A 11 10.75 -5.93 11.07
C VAL A 11 9.33 -5.57 11.51
N PRO A 12 9.11 -5.17 12.78
CA PRO A 12 7.83 -4.67 13.21
C PRO A 12 7.35 -3.52 12.31
N PHE A 13 6.05 -3.48 11.98
CA PHE A 13 5.50 -2.48 11.09
C PHE A 13 5.74 -1.04 11.60
N SER A 14 5.67 -0.83 12.92
CA SER A 14 5.98 0.46 13.53
C SER A 14 7.43 0.90 13.28
N GLN A 15 8.38 -0.02 13.32
CA GLN A 15 9.78 0.27 13.00
C GLN A 15 9.95 0.60 11.51
N TYR A 16 9.31 -0.16 10.61
CA TYR A 16 9.30 0.16 9.18
C TYR A 16 8.73 1.56 8.91
N LEU A 17 7.64 1.94 9.58
CA LEU A 17 7.01 3.26 9.40
C LEU A 17 7.88 4.41 9.93
N SER A 18 8.59 4.21 11.03
CA SER A 18 9.45 5.26 11.63
C SER A 18 10.77 5.47 10.88
N ASP A 19 11.18 4.52 10.06
CA ASP A 19 12.39 4.62 9.25
C ASP A 19 12.28 5.75 8.21
N PRO A 20 13.29 6.63 8.04
CA PRO A 20 13.21 7.78 7.14
C PRO A 20 13.42 7.46 5.66
N ALA A 21 13.79 6.23 5.29
CA ALA A 21 14.01 5.84 3.91
C ALA A 21 12.78 6.09 3.02
N VAL A 22 13.02 6.40 1.76
CA VAL A 22 11.96 6.76 0.79
C VAL A 22 11.13 5.54 0.42
N SER A 23 9.82 5.61 0.63
CA SER A 23 8.86 4.56 0.26
C SER A 23 8.06 4.94 -0.98
N SER A 24 7.37 3.97 -1.61
CA SER A 24 6.43 4.26 -2.70
C SER A 24 5.32 5.24 -2.28
N SER A 25 4.85 5.17 -1.04
CA SER A 25 3.83 6.10 -0.51
C SER A 25 4.37 7.52 -0.41
N SER A 26 5.60 7.70 0.07
CA SER A 26 6.23 9.02 0.15
C SER A 26 6.55 9.60 -1.23
N LEU A 27 6.93 8.77 -2.21
CA LEU A 27 7.09 9.18 -3.60
C LEU A 27 5.76 9.66 -4.22
N LYS A 28 4.65 8.96 -3.95
CA LYS A 28 3.31 9.39 -4.40
C LYS A 28 2.92 10.76 -3.83
N ILE A 29 3.27 11.03 -2.57
CA ILE A 29 3.06 12.35 -1.95
C ILE A 29 3.88 13.41 -2.70
N MET A 30 5.17 13.16 -2.94
CA MET A 30 6.03 14.08 -3.68
C MET A 30 5.48 14.39 -5.07
N GLN A 31 5.03 13.36 -5.80
CA GLN A 31 4.52 13.53 -7.17
C GLN A 31 3.18 14.26 -7.24
N LYS A 32 2.25 13.97 -6.32
CA LYS A 32 0.90 14.53 -6.36
C LYS A 32 0.76 15.86 -5.67
N LEU A 33 1.46 16.05 -4.55
CA LEU A 33 1.22 17.16 -3.63
C LEU A 33 2.42 18.13 -3.54
N GLY A 34 3.56 17.72 -4.08
CA GLY A 34 4.75 18.57 -4.16
C GLY A 34 5.64 18.58 -2.93
N PRO A 35 6.76 19.33 -3.01
CA PRO A 35 7.83 19.29 -2.01
C PRO A 35 7.40 19.78 -0.60
N GLU A 36 6.63 20.85 -0.49
CA GLU A 36 6.19 21.35 0.81
C GLU A 36 5.37 20.32 1.58
N ILE A 37 4.37 19.71 0.91
CA ILE A 37 3.50 18.72 1.56
C ILE A 37 4.30 17.45 1.89
N TYR A 38 5.24 17.06 1.02
CA TYR A 38 6.16 15.96 1.32
C TYR A 38 6.96 16.26 2.61
N TYR A 39 7.57 17.44 2.71
CA TYR A 39 8.32 17.82 3.91
C TYR A 39 7.43 17.76 5.16
N ARG A 40 6.27 18.44 5.13
CA ARG A 40 5.34 18.54 6.26
C ARG A 40 4.80 17.19 6.74
N THR A 41 4.62 16.23 5.83
CA THR A 41 3.95 14.95 6.14
C THR A 41 4.90 13.77 6.30
N VAL A 42 6.12 13.86 5.75
CA VAL A 42 7.09 12.76 5.75
C VAL A 42 8.35 13.11 6.54
N VAL A 43 8.91 14.30 6.35
CA VAL A 43 10.24 14.68 6.85
C VAL A 43 10.16 15.40 8.20
N ASP A 44 9.21 16.34 8.37
CA ASP A 44 9.10 17.18 9.57
C ASP A 44 9.00 16.31 10.85
N PRO A 45 9.93 16.48 11.82
CA PRO A 45 9.87 15.73 13.07
C PRO A 45 8.60 16.03 13.90
N ASN A 46 7.96 17.18 13.66
CA ASN A 46 6.69 17.58 14.30
C ASN A 46 5.44 17.19 13.48
N ARG A 47 5.60 16.36 12.42
CA ARG A 47 4.48 15.92 11.59
C ARG A 47 3.39 15.25 12.40
N VAL A 48 2.14 15.58 12.08
CA VAL A 48 0.98 14.96 12.70
C VAL A 48 0.65 13.64 11.98
N SER A 49 0.58 12.55 12.75
CA SER A 49 0.14 11.26 12.22
C SER A 49 -1.35 11.30 11.89
N THR A 50 -1.70 10.97 10.66
CA THR A 50 -3.11 10.84 10.27
C THR A 50 -3.64 9.45 10.68
N PRO A 51 -4.74 9.38 11.44
CA PRO A 51 -5.33 8.10 11.81
C PRO A 51 -5.72 7.25 10.59
N ALA A 52 -5.53 5.94 10.68
CA ALA A 52 -5.95 5.04 9.63
C ALA A 52 -7.47 5.12 9.39
N THR A 53 -7.87 5.23 8.13
CA THR A 53 -9.29 5.21 7.73
C THR A 53 -9.91 3.83 7.96
N SER A 54 -11.24 3.74 7.97
CA SER A 54 -11.94 2.43 8.05
C SER A 54 -11.56 1.50 6.89
N ALA A 55 -11.35 2.07 5.69
CA ALA A 55 -10.90 1.29 4.54
C ALA A 55 -9.48 0.73 4.72
N MET A 56 -8.56 1.51 5.29
CA MET A 56 -7.20 1.05 5.60
C MET A 56 -7.20 -0.03 6.66
N ARG A 57 -7.98 0.14 7.74
CA ARG A 57 -8.11 -0.89 8.79
C ARG A 57 -8.68 -2.19 8.24
N PHE A 58 -9.74 -2.11 7.43
CA PHE A 58 -10.30 -3.29 6.78
C PHE A 58 -9.28 -3.95 5.85
N GLY A 59 -8.52 -3.17 5.06
CA GLY A 59 -7.41 -3.69 4.26
C GLY A 59 -6.39 -4.47 5.09
N SER A 60 -5.89 -3.87 6.19
CA SER A 60 -4.95 -4.53 7.10
C SER A 60 -5.51 -5.82 7.72
N PHE A 61 -6.81 -5.84 8.04
CA PHE A 61 -7.50 -7.03 8.52
C PHE A 61 -7.49 -8.16 7.47
N ILE A 62 -7.79 -7.86 6.20
CA ILE A 62 -7.74 -8.84 5.11
C ILE A 62 -6.30 -9.31 4.84
N HIS A 63 -5.31 -8.41 4.85
CA HIS A 63 -3.89 -8.77 4.72
C HIS A 63 -3.48 -9.79 5.78
N THR A 64 -3.76 -9.49 7.07
CA THR A 64 -3.45 -10.43 8.15
C THR A 64 -4.18 -11.78 7.97
N SER A 65 -5.45 -11.76 7.58
CA SER A 65 -6.25 -12.98 7.45
C SER A 65 -5.75 -13.91 6.33
N LEU A 66 -5.24 -13.35 5.24
CA LEU A 66 -4.74 -14.11 4.09
C LEU A 66 -3.27 -14.48 4.21
N LEU A 67 -2.43 -13.54 4.65
CA LEU A 67 -0.98 -13.65 4.55
C LEU A 67 -0.31 -14.03 5.88
N GLU A 68 -0.94 -13.72 7.01
CA GLU A 68 -0.44 -14.06 8.36
C GLU A 68 -1.55 -14.70 9.22
N PRO A 69 -2.21 -15.80 8.76
CA PRO A 69 -3.40 -16.35 9.44
C PRO A 69 -3.15 -16.74 10.90
N ASP A 70 -1.93 -17.12 11.27
CA ASP A 70 -1.55 -17.43 12.64
C ASP A 70 -1.61 -16.20 13.56
N GLN A 71 -1.48 -14.99 13.01
CA GLN A 71 -1.56 -13.74 13.74
C GLN A 71 -3.00 -13.20 13.87
N LEU A 72 -3.96 -13.76 13.11
CA LEU A 72 -5.32 -13.24 13.02
C LEU A 72 -5.98 -13.08 14.39
N LYS A 73 -5.97 -14.14 15.20
CA LYS A 73 -6.62 -14.14 16.53
C LYS A 73 -5.90 -13.28 17.57
N ALA A 74 -4.60 -13.05 17.38
CA ALA A 74 -3.83 -12.17 18.25
C ALA A 74 -4.11 -10.69 17.94
N ARG A 75 -4.37 -10.36 16.66
CA ARG A 75 -4.56 -8.97 16.20
C ARG A 75 -6.01 -8.54 16.10
N TYR A 76 -6.95 -9.46 15.88
CA TYR A 76 -8.36 -9.15 15.61
C TYR A 76 -9.31 -10.13 16.29
N GLY A 77 -10.51 -9.64 16.62
CA GLY A 77 -11.58 -10.48 17.15
C GLY A 77 -12.97 -10.03 16.72
N PRO A 78 -13.90 -10.97 16.44
CA PRO A 78 -15.27 -10.63 16.08
C PRO A 78 -16.00 -10.01 17.26
N CYS A 79 -16.69 -8.89 17.01
CA CYS A 79 -17.42 -8.14 18.00
C CYS A 79 -18.87 -7.90 17.54
N GLY A 80 -19.81 -8.01 18.46
CA GLY A 80 -21.19 -7.59 18.25
C GLY A 80 -21.35 -6.06 18.14
N ALA A 81 -22.57 -5.61 17.93
CA ALA A 81 -22.88 -4.18 17.86
C ALA A 81 -22.48 -3.47 19.17
N ARG A 82 -21.62 -2.45 19.06
CA ARG A 82 -21.03 -1.73 20.21
C ARG A 82 -22.03 -0.89 21.01
N ASN A 83 -23.26 -0.75 20.52
CA ASN A 83 -24.36 -0.12 21.26
C ASN A 83 -25.14 -1.09 22.20
N THR A 84 -24.76 -2.38 22.20
CA THR A 84 -25.27 -3.38 23.14
C THR A 84 -24.27 -3.59 24.28
N LYS A 85 -24.80 -4.03 25.46
CA LYS A 85 -23.98 -4.32 26.65
C LYS A 85 -22.91 -5.38 26.34
N ASP A 86 -23.30 -6.47 25.69
CA ASP A 86 -22.40 -7.58 25.37
C ASP A 86 -21.37 -7.20 24.27
N GLY A 87 -21.81 -6.46 23.24
CA GLY A 87 -20.92 -5.98 22.20
C GLY A 87 -19.85 -5.01 22.75
N LYS A 88 -20.25 -4.11 23.68
CA LYS A 88 -19.32 -3.22 24.35
C LYS A 88 -18.32 -4.00 25.21
N ALA A 89 -18.79 -4.92 26.05
CA ALA A 89 -17.93 -5.74 26.90
C ALA A 89 -16.93 -6.58 26.07
N THR A 90 -17.37 -7.15 24.93
CA THR A 90 -16.48 -7.88 24.01
C THR A 90 -15.44 -6.96 23.39
N ALA A 91 -15.83 -5.76 22.96
CA ALA A 91 -14.89 -4.79 22.39
C ALA A 91 -13.83 -4.36 23.42
N ASP A 92 -14.27 -4.02 24.65
CA ASP A 92 -13.40 -3.60 25.74
C ASP A 92 -12.39 -4.72 26.11
N TYR A 93 -12.85 -5.98 26.13
CA TYR A 93 -11.98 -7.13 26.34
C TYR A 93 -10.92 -7.27 25.22
N LEU A 94 -11.35 -7.24 23.95
CA LEU A 94 -10.42 -7.34 22.82
C LEU A 94 -9.35 -6.24 22.88
N ILE A 95 -9.75 -5.01 23.13
CA ILE A 95 -8.82 -3.89 23.28
C ILE A 95 -7.85 -4.12 24.43
N SER A 96 -8.34 -4.64 25.56
CA SER A 96 -7.49 -4.90 26.75
C SER A 96 -6.40 -5.94 26.52
N VAL A 97 -6.61 -6.85 25.58
CA VAL A 97 -5.61 -7.86 25.17
C VAL A 97 -4.82 -7.45 23.92
N GLY A 98 -4.99 -6.21 23.44
CA GLY A 98 -4.26 -5.67 22.28
C GLY A 98 -4.83 -6.06 20.91
N ALA A 99 -6.04 -6.65 20.88
CA ALA A 99 -6.71 -7.02 19.63
C ALA A 99 -7.70 -5.94 19.17
N GLU A 100 -7.82 -5.73 17.86
CA GLU A 100 -8.80 -4.81 17.27
C GLU A 100 -10.17 -5.49 17.14
N PRO A 101 -11.25 -4.90 17.69
CA PRO A 101 -12.59 -5.44 17.52
C PRO A 101 -13.12 -5.19 16.11
N VAL A 102 -13.49 -6.27 15.41
CA VAL A 102 -14.06 -6.24 14.05
C VAL A 102 -15.53 -6.61 14.12
N SER A 103 -16.39 -5.93 13.35
CA SER A 103 -17.82 -6.26 13.32
C SER A 103 -18.03 -7.70 12.82
N LYS A 104 -19.07 -8.39 13.32
CA LYS A 104 -19.42 -9.74 12.83
C LYS A 104 -19.70 -9.76 11.32
N ALA A 105 -20.24 -8.65 10.78
CA ALA A 105 -20.48 -8.51 9.35
C ALA A 105 -19.16 -8.47 8.56
N ASP A 106 -18.21 -7.63 8.98
CA ASP A 106 -16.89 -7.55 8.34
C ASP A 106 -16.10 -8.86 8.50
N TRP A 107 -16.29 -9.54 9.64
CA TRP A 107 -15.68 -10.85 9.86
C TRP A 107 -16.19 -11.88 8.85
N SER A 108 -17.50 -11.94 8.64
CA SER A 108 -18.12 -12.85 7.65
C SER A 108 -17.70 -12.50 6.21
N VAL A 109 -17.58 -11.20 5.89
CA VAL A 109 -17.03 -10.75 4.59
C VAL A 109 -15.60 -11.24 4.43
N MET A 110 -14.77 -11.07 5.44
CA MET A 110 -13.37 -11.56 5.42
C MET A 110 -13.30 -13.07 5.17
N GLU A 111 -14.09 -13.88 5.87
CA GLU A 111 -14.13 -15.33 5.67
C GLU A 111 -14.48 -15.67 4.21
N GLY A 112 -15.49 -15.01 3.63
CA GLY A 112 -15.84 -15.21 2.22
C GLY A 112 -14.75 -14.78 1.24
N MET A 113 -14.06 -13.66 1.50
CA MET A 113 -12.92 -13.22 0.68
C MET A 113 -11.75 -14.20 0.76
N VAL A 114 -11.42 -14.68 1.97
CA VAL A 114 -10.34 -15.67 2.18
C VAL A 114 -10.65 -16.97 1.46
N ASP A 115 -11.88 -17.46 1.57
CA ASP A 115 -12.32 -18.69 0.90
C ASP A 115 -12.27 -18.55 -0.63
N SER A 116 -12.67 -17.38 -1.16
CA SER A 116 -12.61 -17.10 -2.59
C SER A 116 -11.16 -17.10 -3.11
N VAL A 117 -10.23 -16.42 -2.41
CA VAL A 117 -8.80 -16.42 -2.78
C VAL A 117 -8.19 -17.82 -2.69
N ARG A 118 -8.50 -18.58 -1.64
CA ARG A 118 -7.98 -19.95 -1.46
C ARG A 118 -8.53 -20.94 -2.49
N SER A 119 -9.77 -20.74 -2.94
CA SER A 119 -10.41 -21.54 -3.97
C SER A 119 -9.95 -21.18 -5.38
N HIS A 120 -9.37 -20.00 -5.58
CA HIS A 120 -8.87 -19.56 -6.88
C HIS A 120 -7.51 -20.20 -7.15
N VAL A 121 -7.44 -21.10 -8.15
CA VAL A 121 -6.27 -21.97 -8.41
C VAL A 121 -4.96 -21.20 -8.49
N ALA A 122 -4.90 -20.13 -9.30
CA ALA A 122 -3.67 -19.37 -9.49
C ALA A 122 -3.30 -18.53 -8.24
N ALA A 123 -4.29 -17.93 -7.54
CA ALA A 123 -4.03 -17.17 -6.33
C ALA A 123 -3.56 -18.07 -5.19
N SER A 124 -4.21 -19.23 -5.01
CA SER A 124 -3.79 -20.23 -4.03
C SER A 124 -2.37 -20.72 -4.28
N SER A 125 -2.01 -20.97 -5.54
CA SER A 125 -0.64 -21.36 -5.92
C SER A 125 0.39 -20.28 -5.62
N LEU A 126 0.07 -18.99 -5.86
CA LEU A 126 0.95 -17.86 -5.54
C LEU A 126 1.20 -17.72 -4.04
N LEU A 127 0.19 -18.04 -3.22
CA LEU A 127 0.27 -17.91 -1.76
C LEU A 127 0.67 -19.23 -1.04
N ALA A 128 0.89 -20.33 -1.76
CA ALA A 128 1.20 -21.63 -1.15
C ALA A 128 2.56 -21.68 -0.47
N GLU A 129 3.55 -21.03 -1.06
CA GLU A 129 4.93 -20.98 -0.54
C GLU A 129 5.43 -19.55 -0.63
N GLY A 130 5.91 -18.98 0.47
CA GLY A 130 6.44 -17.62 0.45
C GLY A 130 6.63 -17.03 1.83
N GLN A 131 6.95 -15.74 1.84
CA GLN A 131 7.22 -14.97 3.06
C GLN A 131 6.32 -13.73 3.09
N PRO A 132 5.51 -13.55 4.15
CA PRO A 132 4.71 -12.36 4.32
C PRO A 132 5.54 -11.18 4.80
N GLU A 133 5.05 -9.97 4.54
CA GLU A 133 5.44 -8.74 5.19
C GLU A 133 6.97 -8.52 5.25
N THR A 134 7.68 -8.87 4.16
CA THR A 134 9.14 -8.77 4.09
C THR A 134 9.57 -7.39 3.66
N SER A 135 10.42 -6.75 4.45
CA SER A 135 10.92 -5.39 4.21
C SER A 135 12.30 -5.41 3.55
N TYR A 136 12.52 -4.48 2.65
CA TYR A 136 13.76 -4.28 1.91
C TYR A 136 14.21 -2.84 2.01
N TRP A 137 15.53 -2.62 2.04
CA TRP A 137 16.17 -1.32 1.95
C TRP A 137 17.27 -1.38 0.90
N TRP A 138 17.40 -0.33 0.12
CA TRP A 138 18.46 -0.20 -0.89
C TRP A 138 18.82 1.26 -1.11
N ASP A 139 20.05 1.51 -1.52
CA ASP A 139 20.47 2.84 -1.91
C ASP A 139 20.18 3.07 -3.39
N ASP A 140 19.58 4.22 -3.70
CA ASP A 140 19.41 4.69 -5.08
C ASP A 140 20.65 5.48 -5.47
N GLU A 141 21.47 4.90 -6.37
CA GLU A 141 22.78 5.47 -6.76
C GLU A 141 22.68 6.86 -7.37
N ALA A 142 21.60 7.15 -8.12
CA ALA A 142 21.42 8.43 -8.81
C ALA A 142 21.11 9.59 -7.87
N SER A 143 20.29 9.35 -6.85
CA SER A 143 19.88 10.36 -5.88
C SER A 143 20.71 10.34 -4.59
N GLY A 144 21.39 9.24 -4.29
CA GLY A 144 22.07 8.99 -3.02
C GLY A 144 21.14 8.75 -1.85
N LEU A 145 19.85 8.55 -2.11
CA LEU A 145 18.84 8.33 -1.07
C LEU A 145 18.64 6.85 -0.78
N CYS A 146 18.49 6.51 0.50
CA CYS A 146 18.02 5.19 0.90
C CYS A 146 16.52 5.05 0.61
N CYS A 147 16.14 3.96 -0.06
CA CYS A 147 14.77 3.59 -0.39
C CYS A 147 14.33 2.38 0.41
N LYS A 148 13.01 2.23 0.61
CA LYS A 148 12.45 1.07 1.29
C LYS A 148 11.15 0.59 0.66
N ALA A 149 10.93 -0.73 0.72
CA ALA A 149 9.66 -1.37 0.38
C ALA A 149 9.32 -2.43 1.43
N ARG A 150 8.01 -2.67 1.63
CA ARG A 150 7.52 -3.80 2.41
C ARG A 150 6.55 -4.57 1.53
N CYS A 151 7.01 -5.75 1.09
CA CYS A 151 6.25 -6.61 0.21
C CYS A 151 5.23 -7.40 1.03
N ASP A 152 3.96 -7.39 0.62
CA ASP A 152 2.89 -8.12 1.30
C ASP A 152 3.20 -9.63 1.31
N TRP A 153 3.64 -10.15 0.17
CA TRP A 153 4.04 -11.56 0.02
C TRP A 153 5.12 -11.72 -1.05
N ILE A 154 6.07 -12.61 -0.80
CA ILE A 154 7.11 -12.98 -1.76
C ILE A 154 7.10 -14.48 -1.95
N ASN A 155 6.86 -14.91 -3.19
CA ASN A 155 6.97 -16.29 -3.63
C ASN A 155 8.12 -16.39 -4.64
N LYS A 156 9.24 -16.98 -4.21
CA LYS A 156 10.48 -17.11 -5.04
C LYS A 156 10.92 -15.75 -5.58
N ASP A 157 10.69 -15.49 -6.86
CA ASP A 157 11.06 -14.27 -7.59
C ASP A 157 9.84 -13.38 -7.93
N THR A 158 8.70 -13.66 -7.31
CA THR A 158 7.46 -12.92 -7.53
C THR A 158 7.02 -12.19 -6.27
N ILE A 159 6.86 -10.88 -6.40
CA ILE A 159 6.23 -10.02 -5.40
C ILE A 159 4.72 -10.07 -5.65
N VAL A 160 3.94 -10.39 -4.62
CA VAL A 160 2.47 -10.32 -4.67
C VAL A 160 2.01 -9.23 -3.73
N ASP A 161 1.17 -8.34 -4.24
CA ASP A 161 0.61 -7.21 -3.50
C ASP A 161 -0.92 -7.35 -3.47
N LEU A 162 -1.47 -7.46 -2.27
CA LEU A 162 -2.89 -7.71 -2.04
C LEU A 162 -3.69 -6.39 -2.07
N LYS A 163 -4.71 -6.35 -2.90
CA LYS A 163 -5.63 -5.22 -2.99
C LYS A 163 -7.07 -5.65 -2.74
N THR A 164 -7.78 -4.91 -1.90
CA THR A 164 -9.23 -5.08 -1.74
C THR A 164 -9.96 -3.99 -2.50
N THR A 165 -11.03 -4.34 -3.22
CA THR A 165 -11.77 -3.40 -4.05
C THR A 165 -13.29 -3.52 -3.88
N GLN A 166 -14.03 -2.57 -4.44
CA GLN A 166 -15.49 -2.61 -4.52
C GLN A 166 -15.94 -3.51 -5.68
N ALA A 167 -17.25 -3.72 -5.82
CA ALA A 167 -17.83 -4.50 -6.90
C ALA A 167 -17.34 -4.03 -8.29
N GLY A 168 -16.98 -4.98 -9.13
CA GLY A 168 -16.46 -4.76 -10.49
C GLY A 168 -14.97 -4.38 -10.54
N GLY A 169 -14.36 -4.03 -9.40
CA GLY A 169 -12.98 -3.54 -9.36
C GLY A 169 -11.90 -4.62 -9.61
N SER A 170 -12.28 -5.89 -9.68
CA SER A 170 -11.40 -7.00 -10.06
C SER A 170 -11.42 -7.32 -11.56
N THR A 171 -12.14 -6.52 -12.37
CA THR A 171 -12.03 -6.64 -13.84
C THR A 171 -10.78 -5.93 -14.37
N PRO A 172 -10.19 -6.38 -15.49
CA PRO A 172 -8.99 -5.74 -16.04
C PRO A 172 -9.16 -4.23 -16.29
N GLU A 173 -10.30 -3.82 -16.84
CA GLU A 173 -10.58 -2.43 -17.21
C GLU A 173 -10.71 -1.52 -15.98
N GLU A 174 -11.44 -1.96 -14.96
CA GLU A 174 -11.61 -1.18 -13.73
C GLU A 174 -10.35 -1.18 -12.87
N PHE A 175 -9.62 -2.30 -12.84
CA PHE A 175 -8.36 -2.33 -12.12
C PHE A 175 -7.30 -1.47 -12.80
N ALA A 176 -7.24 -1.41 -14.13
CA ALA A 176 -6.35 -0.50 -14.85
C ALA A 176 -6.64 0.97 -14.51
N ARG A 177 -7.92 1.38 -14.41
CA ARG A 177 -8.30 2.73 -13.92
C ARG A 177 -7.85 2.95 -12.47
N THR A 178 -7.98 1.94 -11.64
CA THR A 178 -7.53 1.96 -10.24
C THR A 178 -6.01 2.11 -10.14
N VAL A 179 -5.25 1.39 -10.96
CA VAL A 179 -3.79 1.52 -11.08
C VAL A 179 -3.39 2.95 -11.41
N ALA A 180 -4.01 3.54 -12.44
CA ALA A 180 -3.72 4.92 -12.83
C ALA A 180 -4.12 5.93 -11.75
N ARG A 181 -5.28 5.77 -11.12
CA ARG A 181 -5.81 6.68 -10.09
C ARG A 181 -4.96 6.72 -8.82
N PHE A 182 -4.42 5.57 -8.39
CA PHE A 182 -3.68 5.43 -7.13
C PHE A 182 -2.17 5.27 -7.33
N ASP A 183 -1.66 5.47 -8.54
CA ASP A 183 -0.26 5.29 -8.91
C ASP A 183 0.30 3.94 -8.47
N TYR A 184 -0.45 2.87 -8.72
CA TYR A 184 0.04 1.53 -8.39
C TYR A 184 1.16 1.07 -9.30
N HIS A 185 1.28 1.63 -10.52
CA HIS A 185 2.41 1.44 -11.41
C HIS A 185 3.72 1.98 -10.80
N LEU A 186 3.67 3.14 -10.11
CA LEU A 186 4.81 3.65 -9.34
C LEU A 186 5.17 2.70 -8.19
N GLN A 187 4.16 2.17 -7.47
CA GLN A 187 4.40 1.20 -6.40
C GLN A 187 5.07 -0.07 -6.92
N ALA A 188 4.54 -0.66 -8.00
CA ALA A 188 5.09 -1.86 -8.61
C ALA A 188 6.54 -1.65 -9.07
N ALA A 189 6.80 -0.56 -9.81
CA ALA A 189 8.14 -0.20 -10.24
C ALA A 189 9.12 -0.01 -9.06
N HIS A 190 8.68 0.68 -8.00
CA HIS A 190 9.50 0.90 -6.81
C HIS A 190 9.84 -0.41 -6.10
N TYR A 191 8.89 -1.32 -5.99
CA TYR A 191 9.12 -2.62 -5.37
C TYR A 191 10.04 -3.52 -6.20
N LEU A 192 9.92 -3.50 -7.53
CA LEU A 192 10.84 -4.20 -8.42
C LEU A 192 12.29 -3.67 -8.31
N ARG A 193 12.48 -2.38 -8.02
CA ARG A 193 13.81 -1.79 -7.76
C ARG A 193 14.46 -2.32 -6.48
N SER A 194 13.69 -2.85 -5.54
CA SER A 194 14.23 -3.41 -4.30
C SER A 194 15.07 -4.67 -4.49
N GLY A 195 14.94 -5.34 -5.65
CA GLY A 195 15.55 -6.66 -5.89
C GLY A 195 14.85 -7.80 -5.16
N ALA A 196 13.66 -7.56 -4.60
CA ALA A 196 12.86 -8.59 -3.91
C ALA A 196 12.34 -9.68 -4.86
N GLY A 197 12.17 -9.33 -6.14
CA GLY A 197 11.71 -10.23 -7.20
C GLY A 197 11.80 -9.53 -8.55
N SER A 198 11.69 -10.31 -9.63
CA SER A 198 11.65 -9.81 -11.02
C SER A 198 10.24 -9.60 -11.55
N ARG A 199 9.23 -10.15 -10.85
CA ARG A 199 7.81 -10.03 -11.20
C ARG A 199 7.01 -9.38 -10.09
N PHE A 200 6.00 -8.59 -10.48
CA PHE A 200 5.07 -7.96 -9.53
C PHE A 200 3.63 -8.27 -9.94
N ILE A 201 2.89 -8.95 -9.06
CA ILE A 201 1.50 -9.34 -9.30
C ILE A 201 0.59 -8.66 -8.27
N PHE A 202 -0.44 -7.98 -8.74
CA PHE A 202 -1.55 -7.56 -7.91
C PHE A 202 -2.53 -8.73 -7.73
N LEU A 203 -2.76 -9.14 -6.50
CA LEU A 203 -3.85 -10.03 -6.12
C LEU A 203 -5.02 -9.15 -5.64
N VAL A 204 -6.06 -9.07 -6.44
CA VAL A 204 -7.21 -8.20 -6.20
C VAL A 204 -8.42 -9.03 -5.80
N VAL A 205 -9.05 -8.70 -4.67
CA VAL A 205 -10.27 -9.37 -4.21
C VAL A 205 -11.36 -8.36 -3.90
N GLU A 206 -12.57 -8.61 -4.39
CA GLU A 206 -13.74 -7.75 -4.14
C GLU A 206 -14.35 -8.00 -2.76
N LYS A 207 -14.90 -6.92 -2.17
CA LYS A 207 -15.54 -6.96 -0.85
C LYS A 207 -17.00 -7.42 -0.87
N LEU A 208 -17.58 -7.59 -2.05
CA LEU A 208 -18.97 -8.02 -2.24
C LEU A 208 -19.04 -9.42 -2.81
N TRP A 209 -19.99 -10.21 -2.25
CA TRP A 209 -20.29 -11.54 -2.75
C TRP A 209 -20.53 -11.54 -4.28
N PRO A 210 -20.00 -12.49 -5.04
CA PRO A 210 -19.30 -13.72 -4.63
C PRO A 210 -17.78 -13.56 -4.38
N TYR A 211 -17.29 -12.35 -4.08
CA TYR A 211 -15.89 -12.02 -3.80
C TYR A 211 -14.93 -12.37 -4.95
N PRO A 212 -15.17 -11.86 -6.16
CA PRO A 212 -14.33 -12.18 -7.32
C PRO A 212 -12.86 -11.85 -7.08
N VAL A 213 -11.99 -12.68 -7.65
CA VAL A 213 -10.53 -12.55 -7.55
C VAL A 213 -9.94 -12.26 -8.92
N GLY A 214 -9.09 -11.23 -9.02
CA GLY A 214 -8.30 -10.90 -10.19
C GLY A 214 -6.81 -10.96 -9.89
N LEU A 215 -6.02 -11.39 -10.88
CA LEU A 215 -4.56 -11.37 -10.83
C LEU A 215 -4.05 -10.55 -11.99
N PHE A 216 -3.25 -9.51 -11.70
CA PHE A 216 -2.80 -8.58 -12.72
C PHE A 216 -1.30 -8.33 -12.61
N GLU A 217 -0.64 -8.31 -13.74
CA GLU A 217 0.73 -7.87 -13.94
C GLU A 217 0.71 -6.67 -14.89
N LEU A 218 1.51 -5.66 -14.61
CA LEU A 218 1.59 -4.47 -15.46
C LEU A 218 2.52 -4.72 -16.64
N ASP A 219 2.22 -4.11 -17.76
CA ASP A 219 3.08 -4.11 -18.93
C ASP A 219 4.35 -3.26 -18.72
N GLU A 220 5.28 -3.39 -19.65
CA GLU A 220 6.56 -2.68 -19.59
C GLU A 220 6.39 -1.16 -19.66
N GLU A 221 5.38 -0.66 -20.37
CA GLU A 221 5.12 0.78 -20.51
C GLU A 221 4.66 1.38 -19.17
N ALA A 222 3.76 0.70 -18.46
CA ALA A 222 3.32 1.11 -17.13
C ALA A 222 4.46 1.09 -16.11
N ILE A 223 5.31 0.07 -16.15
CA ILE A 223 6.50 -0.01 -15.28
C ILE A 223 7.52 1.08 -15.64
N ALA A 224 7.73 1.36 -16.93
CA ALA A 224 8.62 2.44 -17.38
C ALA A 224 8.11 3.82 -16.92
N LEU A 225 6.80 4.08 -17.00
CA LEU A 225 6.19 5.29 -16.46
C LEU A 225 6.42 5.40 -14.94
N GLY A 226 6.21 4.31 -14.20
CA GLY A 226 6.48 4.26 -12.76
C GLY A 226 7.94 4.57 -12.44
N ASN A 227 8.89 3.99 -13.19
CA ASN A 227 10.31 4.27 -13.04
C ASN A 227 10.66 5.74 -13.27
N LYS A 228 10.12 6.35 -14.34
CA LYS A 228 10.31 7.78 -14.61
C LYS A 228 9.83 8.65 -13.44
N GLN A 229 8.63 8.37 -12.94
CA GLN A 229 8.08 9.11 -11.79
C GLN A 229 8.91 8.94 -10.51
N ILE A 230 9.49 7.76 -10.29
CA ILE A 230 10.39 7.50 -9.17
C ILE A 230 11.64 8.36 -9.30
N ASP A 231 12.30 8.37 -10.48
CA ASP A 231 13.52 9.16 -10.71
C ASP A 231 13.27 10.66 -10.50
N GLU A 232 12.16 11.18 -11.04
CA GLU A 232 11.75 12.57 -10.84
C GLU A 232 11.46 12.89 -9.36
N GLY A 233 10.80 11.97 -8.64
CA GLY A 233 10.50 12.12 -7.23
C GLY A 233 11.74 12.10 -6.36
N LEU A 234 12.63 11.15 -6.58
CA LEU A 234 13.90 11.03 -5.85
C LEU A 234 14.80 12.24 -6.10
N ALA A 235 14.88 12.74 -7.34
CA ALA A 235 15.65 13.96 -7.65
C ALA A 235 15.11 15.18 -6.88
N LYS A 236 13.78 15.36 -6.81
CA LYS A 236 13.17 16.46 -6.04
C LYS A 236 13.42 16.32 -4.54
N ILE A 237 13.36 15.11 -4.00
CA ILE A 237 13.62 14.84 -2.58
C ILE A 237 15.09 15.13 -2.25
N ALA A 238 16.02 14.64 -3.08
CA ALA A 238 17.45 14.89 -2.91
C ALA A 238 17.77 16.39 -2.97
N GLU A 239 17.16 17.13 -3.90
CA GLU A 239 17.30 18.58 -4.00
C GLU A 239 16.76 19.27 -2.75
N GLY A 240 15.60 18.87 -2.24
CA GLY A 240 15.03 19.43 -1.01
C GLY A 240 15.97 19.28 0.19
N PHE A 241 16.58 18.10 0.36
CA PHE A 241 17.59 17.88 1.41
C PHE A 241 18.87 18.68 1.20
N ARG A 242 19.34 18.80 -0.05
CA ARG A 242 20.58 19.50 -0.39
C ARG A 242 20.47 21.01 -0.19
N SER A 243 19.34 21.60 -0.57
CA SER A 243 19.10 23.05 -0.51
C SER A 243 18.43 23.50 0.78
N ASP A 244 17.96 22.56 1.62
CA ASP A 244 17.05 22.81 2.76
C ASP A 244 15.83 23.66 2.37
N SER A 245 15.34 23.48 1.13
CA SER A 245 14.24 24.24 0.55
C SER A 245 13.16 23.31 -0.01
N TRP A 246 11.94 23.50 0.46
CA TRP A 246 10.79 22.68 0.11
C TRP A 246 9.66 23.56 -0.41
N PRO A 247 9.75 24.03 -1.68
CA PRO A 247 8.80 25.01 -2.22
C PRO A 247 7.37 24.47 -2.24
N GLY A 248 6.45 25.33 -1.80
CA GLY A 248 5.01 25.10 -1.86
C GLY A 248 4.38 25.62 -3.13
N HIS A 249 3.07 25.85 -3.08
CA HIS A 249 2.38 26.60 -4.12
C HIS A 249 2.86 28.04 -4.13
N ALA A 250 2.74 28.70 -5.31
CA ALA A 250 3.15 30.09 -5.44
C ALA A 250 2.44 31.00 -4.41
N ASP A 251 3.20 31.90 -3.80
CA ASP A 251 2.66 32.90 -2.85
C ASP A 251 1.85 34.00 -3.57
N GLU A 252 1.80 33.98 -4.90
CA GLU A 252 1.11 34.94 -5.73
C GLU A 252 -0.22 34.41 -6.27
N VAL A 253 -1.14 35.31 -6.56
CA VAL A 253 -2.42 34.96 -7.20
C VAL A 253 -2.19 34.47 -8.61
N SER A 254 -2.56 33.23 -8.89
CA SER A 254 -2.48 32.66 -10.22
C SER A 254 -3.83 32.65 -10.93
N THR A 255 -3.85 33.10 -12.17
CA THR A 255 -5.04 32.97 -13.02
C THR A 255 -5.14 31.55 -13.52
N ILE A 256 -6.29 30.90 -13.31
CA ILE A 256 -6.57 29.54 -13.77
C ILE A 256 -7.59 29.56 -14.90
N SER A 257 -7.44 28.64 -15.86
CA SER A 257 -8.43 28.36 -16.90
C SER A 257 -9.16 27.06 -16.60
N LEU A 258 -10.42 26.98 -16.98
CA LEU A 258 -11.16 25.71 -16.87
C LEU A 258 -10.61 24.69 -17.89
N PRO A 259 -10.62 23.40 -17.54
CA PRO A 259 -10.22 22.34 -18.47
C PRO A 259 -11.21 22.26 -19.64
N ASN A 260 -10.72 21.85 -20.82
CA ASN A 260 -11.49 21.85 -22.07
C ASN A 260 -12.85 21.15 -21.98
N TRP A 261 -12.93 20.04 -21.22
CA TRP A 261 -14.19 19.32 -21.04
C TRP A 261 -15.27 20.12 -20.29
N ALA A 262 -14.92 21.16 -19.54
CA ALA A 262 -15.88 22.01 -18.84
C ALA A 262 -16.64 22.96 -19.79
N PHE A 263 -16.11 23.19 -21.01
CA PHE A 263 -16.73 23.99 -22.05
C PHE A 263 -17.56 23.14 -23.03
N SER A 264 -17.53 21.81 -22.92
CA SER A 264 -18.21 20.85 -23.81
C SER A 264 -19.51 20.34 -23.16
N LYS A 265 -20.38 21.27 -22.68
CA LYS A 265 -21.73 20.94 -22.21
C LYS A 265 -22.77 21.30 -23.24
#